data_e839ab1d115728a92c029c08a6bd5d76
#
_entry.id   e839ab1d115728a92c029c08a6bd5d76
#
_cell.length_a   1.000
_cell.length_b   1.000
_cell.length_c   1.000
_cell.angle_alpha   90.00
_cell.angle_beta   90.00
_cell.angle_gamma   90.00
#
_symmetry.space_group_name_H-M   'P 1'
#
loop_
_entity.id
_entity.type
_entity.pdbx_description
1 polymer ?
#
loop_
_entity_poly.entity_id
_entity_poly.type
_entity_poly.pdbx_seq_one_letter_code
_entity_poly.pdbx_strand_id
1 'polypeptide(L)'
;MKKQTAITNYHVAFAQSIGKQRDHNEDSIFINSGLTCDHTGGKPFGLFIVADGMGGYVAGEAASAAAVRAVSVSIFRSVLVPYIKDTIKESQISLHEAMEKSIKDAQSEVITSAPGGGTTIITALILNSQVTLAHIGDSRAYFIGHDGSIVYLTKDHS
;
A
#
# COMPACT_ATOMS: atom_id res chain seq x y z
N MET A 1 12.03 3.19 -37.74
CA MET A 1 11.92 2.26 -36.61
C MET A 1 11.80 3.11 -35.31
N LYS A 2 10.67 3.10 -34.65
CA LYS A 2 10.54 3.74 -33.31
C LYS A 2 11.33 2.86 -32.32
N LYS A 3 12.24 3.45 -31.55
CA LYS A 3 12.93 2.77 -30.45
C LYS A 3 11.86 2.24 -29.49
N GLN A 4 11.80 0.93 -29.34
CA GLN A 4 11.00 0.29 -28.30
C GLN A 4 11.71 0.59 -26.98
N THR A 5 11.16 1.51 -26.19
CA THR A 5 11.68 1.79 -24.85
C THR A 5 11.38 0.56 -24.01
N ALA A 6 12.40 -0.03 -23.40
CA ALA A 6 12.21 -1.12 -22.46
C ALA A 6 11.37 -0.58 -21.29
N ILE A 7 10.19 -1.14 -21.12
CA ILE A 7 9.31 -0.78 -19.99
C ILE A 7 9.73 -1.69 -18.84
N THR A 8 10.29 -1.09 -17.81
CA THR A 8 10.68 -1.82 -16.61
C THR A 8 9.43 -2.08 -15.76
N ASN A 9 9.01 -3.33 -15.69
CA ASN A 9 8.00 -3.76 -14.73
C ASN A 9 8.63 -3.86 -13.33
N TYR A 10 7.84 -3.64 -12.29
CA TYR A 10 8.28 -3.92 -10.93
C TYR A 10 8.41 -5.44 -10.73
N HIS A 11 9.53 -5.86 -10.12
CA HIS A 11 9.67 -7.20 -9.59
C HIS A 11 9.21 -7.17 -8.13
N VAL A 12 8.22 -7.97 -7.79
CA VAL A 12 7.61 -7.98 -6.47
C VAL A 12 7.77 -9.35 -5.85
N ALA A 13 8.17 -9.38 -4.58
CA ALA A 13 8.17 -10.58 -3.77
C ALA A 13 7.54 -10.27 -2.41
N PHE A 14 6.97 -11.28 -1.77
CA PHE A 14 6.43 -11.17 -0.41
C PHE A 14 6.73 -12.42 0.39
N ALA A 15 6.73 -12.28 1.70
CA ALA A 15 6.80 -13.38 2.63
C ALA A 15 6.02 -13.02 3.91
N GLN A 16 5.45 -14.01 4.55
CA GLN A 16 4.82 -13.92 5.87
C GLN A 16 5.31 -15.05 6.77
N SER A 17 5.35 -14.81 8.07
CA SER A 17 5.73 -15.82 9.07
C SER A 17 4.93 -15.58 10.34
N ILE A 18 4.41 -16.65 10.92
CA ILE A 18 3.79 -16.62 12.25
C ILE A 18 4.80 -16.39 13.39
N GLY A 19 6.10 -16.42 13.08
CA GLY A 19 7.16 -16.34 14.09
C GLY A 19 7.26 -17.63 14.93
N LYS A 20 7.88 -17.50 16.14
CA LYS A 20 8.14 -18.64 17.03
C LYS A 20 7.29 -18.67 18.29
N GLN A 21 6.52 -17.62 18.55
CA GLN A 21 5.78 -17.43 19.80
C GLN A 21 4.27 -17.46 19.63
N ARG A 22 3.77 -17.24 18.42
CA ARG A 22 2.34 -17.26 18.09
C ARG A 22 2.01 -18.52 17.32
N ASP A 23 0.76 -18.91 17.29
CA ASP A 23 0.23 -20.07 16.56
C ASP A 23 -0.54 -19.65 15.29
N HIS A 24 -0.74 -18.36 15.07
CA HIS A 24 -1.35 -17.78 13.87
C HIS A 24 -0.73 -16.42 13.52
N ASN A 25 -0.94 -15.98 12.29
CA ASN A 25 -0.45 -14.70 11.77
C ASN A 25 -1.58 -13.66 11.79
N GLU A 26 -1.34 -12.54 12.46
CA GLU A 26 -2.27 -11.40 12.52
C GLU A 26 -1.96 -10.33 11.45
N ASP A 27 -0.92 -10.55 10.62
CA ASP A 27 -0.58 -9.63 9.55
C ASP A 27 -1.47 -9.82 8.33
N SER A 28 -1.69 -8.73 7.61
CA SER A 28 -2.35 -8.74 6.31
C SER A 28 -1.52 -7.99 5.28
N ILE A 29 -1.50 -8.51 4.05
CA ILE A 29 -0.74 -7.94 2.94
C ILE A 29 -1.67 -7.77 1.73
N PHE A 30 -1.50 -6.67 0.99
CA PHE A 30 -2.09 -6.49 -0.32
C PHE A 30 -1.01 -6.08 -1.32
N ILE A 31 -1.01 -6.74 -2.48
CA ILE A 31 -0.06 -6.50 -3.56
C ILE A 31 -0.83 -6.39 -4.87
N ASN A 32 -0.67 -5.28 -5.53
CA ASN A 32 -1.15 -5.09 -6.90
C ASN A 32 -0.09 -4.31 -7.69
N SER A 33 0.33 -4.83 -8.82
CA SER A 33 1.20 -4.11 -9.75
C SER A 33 0.75 -4.36 -11.18
N GLY A 34 0.92 -3.35 -12.00
CA GLY A 34 0.46 -3.41 -13.38
C GLY A 34 1.15 -2.41 -14.29
N LEU A 35 0.77 -2.49 -15.55
CA LEU A 35 1.25 -1.63 -16.61
C LEU A 35 0.07 -1.26 -17.51
N THR A 36 -0.15 0.04 -17.72
CA THR A 36 -1.00 0.50 -18.81
C THR A 36 -0.13 0.87 -19.98
N CYS A 37 -0.56 0.52 -21.19
CA CYS A 37 0.18 0.84 -22.43
C CYS A 37 -0.72 1.56 -23.42
N ASP A 38 -0.24 2.68 -23.93
CA ASP A 38 -0.87 3.43 -25.01
C ASP A 38 0.15 3.74 -26.12
N HIS A 39 -0.23 4.59 -27.09
CA HIS A 39 0.65 4.99 -28.19
C HIS A 39 1.86 5.82 -27.76
N THR A 40 1.89 6.32 -26.52
CA THR A 40 2.98 7.12 -25.96
C THR A 40 3.99 6.26 -25.17
N GLY A 41 3.59 5.06 -24.78
CA GLY A 41 4.44 4.13 -24.02
C GLY A 41 3.69 3.41 -22.91
N GLY A 42 4.43 2.78 -22.00
CA GLY A 42 3.90 2.12 -20.82
C GLY A 42 3.99 2.99 -19.58
N LYS A 43 2.96 2.94 -18.77
CA LYS A 43 2.85 3.64 -17.48
C LYS A 43 2.73 2.57 -16.38
N PRO A 44 3.82 2.22 -15.69
CA PRO A 44 3.77 1.25 -14.60
C PRO A 44 3.10 1.84 -13.35
N PHE A 45 2.42 1.00 -12.60
CA PHE A 45 1.83 1.36 -11.31
C PHE A 45 1.93 0.21 -10.32
N GLY A 46 1.87 0.52 -9.03
CA GLY A 46 1.85 -0.47 -7.96
C GLY A 46 1.19 0.06 -6.69
N LEU A 47 0.47 -0.81 -6.00
CA LEU A 47 -0.08 -0.57 -4.68
C LEU A 47 0.32 -1.74 -3.77
N PHE A 48 1.04 -1.42 -2.71
CA PHE A 48 1.56 -2.38 -1.75
C PHE A 48 1.15 -1.94 -0.36
N ILE A 49 0.51 -2.85 0.38
CA ILE A 49 0.02 -2.56 1.73
C ILE A 49 0.46 -3.69 2.65
N VAL A 50 0.97 -3.32 3.81
CA VAL A 50 1.29 -4.22 4.91
C VAL A 50 0.64 -3.69 6.17
N ALA A 51 -0.01 -4.55 6.93
CA ALA A 51 -0.67 -4.23 8.18
C ALA A 51 -0.37 -5.33 9.21
N ASP A 52 0.14 -4.95 10.40
CA ASP A 52 0.41 -5.84 11.53
C ASP A 52 -0.70 -5.65 12.57
N GLY A 53 -1.49 -6.69 12.74
CA GLY A 53 -2.67 -6.68 13.62
C GLY A 53 -2.31 -6.88 15.08
N MET A 54 -3.02 -6.18 15.96
CA MET A 54 -2.90 -6.29 17.41
C MET A 54 -4.27 -6.32 18.10
N GLY A 55 -4.35 -6.92 19.28
CA GLY A 55 -5.61 -7.04 20.04
C GLY A 55 -6.02 -8.45 20.38
N GLY A 56 -5.10 -9.40 20.20
CA GLY A 56 -5.27 -10.83 20.47
C GLY A 56 -6.14 -11.54 19.44
N TYR A 57 -5.81 -12.78 19.24
CA TYR A 57 -6.33 -13.84 18.35
C TYR A 57 -7.22 -13.43 17.15
N VAL A 58 -8.45 -13.00 17.40
CA VAL A 58 -9.44 -12.74 16.33
C VAL A 58 -9.50 -11.26 15.98
N ALA A 59 -9.26 -10.38 16.94
CA ALA A 59 -9.44 -8.96 16.75
C ALA A 59 -8.28 -8.32 15.95
N GLY A 60 -7.03 -8.78 16.16
CA GLY A 60 -5.87 -8.32 15.40
C GLY A 60 -5.93 -8.73 13.93
N GLU A 61 -6.23 -10.01 13.66
CA GLU A 61 -6.40 -10.52 12.29
C GLU A 61 -7.55 -9.79 11.55
N ALA A 62 -8.69 -9.62 12.23
CA ALA A 62 -9.81 -8.88 11.66
C ALA A 62 -9.46 -7.42 11.37
N ALA A 63 -8.71 -6.77 12.28
CA ALA A 63 -8.31 -5.37 12.14
C ALA A 63 -7.36 -5.16 10.95
N SER A 64 -6.30 -5.97 10.84
CA SER A 64 -5.34 -5.87 9.73
C SER A 64 -6.01 -6.14 8.38
N ALA A 65 -6.86 -7.16 8.31
CA ALA A 65 -7.61 -7.51 7.11
C ALA A 65 -8.62 -6.40 6.72
N ALA A 66 -9.32 -5.81 7.69
CA ALA A 66 -10.26 -4.71 7.45
C ALA A 66 -9.53 -3.47 6.93
N ALA A 67 -8.41 -3.09 7.56
CA ALA A 67 -7.60 -1.95 7.15
C ALA A 67 -7.06 -2.11 5.72
N VAL A 68 -6.48 -3.26 5.41
CA VAL A 68 -5.95 -3.55 4.08
C VAL A 68 -7.03 -3.46 3.01
N ARG A 69 -8.23 -4.03 3.26
CA ARG A 69 -9.37 -3.94 2.32
C ARG A 69 -9.83 -2.51 2.12
N ALA A 70 -10.00 -1.75 3.20
CA ALA A 70 -10.48 -0.37 3.13
C ALA A 70 -9.52 0.52 2.35
N VAL A 71 -8.22 0.48 2.67
CA VAL A 71 -7.19 1.25 1.94
C VAL A 71 -7.14 0.85 0.49
N SER A 72 -7.11 -0.45 0.17
CA SER A 72 -7.02 -0.90 -1.22
C SER A 72 -8.20 -0.40 -2.04
N VAL A 73 -9.44 -0.54 -1.55
CA VAL A 73 -10.65 -0.07 -2.24
C VAL A 73 -10.65 1.45 -2.41
N SER A 74 -10.26 2.20 -1.36
CA SER A 74 -10.20 3.66 -1.40
C SER A 74 -9.21 4.15 -2.45
N ILE A 75 -7.98 3.62 -2.48
CA ILE A 75 -6.95 3.99 -3.45
C ILE A 75 -7.29 3.53 -4.86
N PHE A 76 -7.86 2.34 -5.04
CA PHE A 76 -8.33 1.91 -6.35
C PHE A 76 -9.32 2.88 -6.94
N ARG A 77 -10.34 3.29 -6.18
CA ARG A 77 -11.39 4.20 -6.66
C ARG A 77 -10.88 5.61 -6.92
N SER A 78 -10.09 6.16 -6.00
CA SER A 78 -9.69 7.57 -6.04
C SER A 78 -8.45 7.83 -6.89
N VAL A 79 -7.58 6.84 -7.08
CA VAL A 79 -6.29 7.02 -7.75
C VAL A 79 -6.09 6.06 -8.93
N LEU A 80 -6.13 4.73 -8.69
CA LEU A 80 -5.73 3.77 -9.72
C LEU A 80 -6.71 3.72 -10.89
N VAL A 81 -8.02 3.76 -10.65
CA VAL A 81 -9.00 3.79 -11.74
C VAL A 81 -8.89 5.08 -12.57
N PRO A 82 -8.80 6.29 -11.98
CA PRO A 82 -8.48 7.51 -12.73
C PRO A 82 -7.14 7.45 -13.47
N TYR A 83 -6.10 6.86 -12.87
CA TYR A 83 -4.80 6.70 -13.50
C TYR A 83 -4.87 5.81 -14.75
N ILE A 84 -5.53 4.66 -14.63
CA ILE A 84 -5.72 3.72 -15.74
C ILE A 84 -6.56 4.34 -16.88
N LYS A 85 -7.55 5.17 -16.53
CA LYS A 85 -8.39 5.90 -17.49
C LYS A 85 -7.71 7.13 -18.07
N ASP A 86 -6.50 7.48 -17.64
CA ASP A 86 -5.78 8.72 -18.00
C ASP A 86 -6.53 10.02 -17.60
N THR A 87 -7.39 9.93 -16.58
CA THR A 87 -8.18 11.05 -16.06
C THR A 87 -7.69 11.55 -14.69
N ILE A 88 -6.55 11.04 -14.22
CA ILE A 88 -6.03 11.40 -12.88
C ILE A 88 -5.71 12.89 -12.74
N LYS A 89 -5.36 13.57 -13.84
CA LYS A 89 -5.09 15.01 -13.87
C LYS A 89 -6.36 15.85 -13.67
N GLU A 90 -7.53 15.27 -13.91
CA GLU A 90 -8.83 15.88 -13.71
C GLU A 90 -9.35 15.65 -12.29
N SER A 91 -8.64 14.84 -11.51
CA SER A 91 -8.97 14.58 -10.11
C SER A 91 -8.87 15.88 -9.30
N GLN A 92 -9.92 16.16 -8.53
CA GLN A 92 -9.97 17.32 -7.63
C GLN A 92 -9.17 17.12 -6.34
N ILE A 93 -8.69 15.89 -6.09
CA ILE A 93 -7.92 15.54 -4.88
C ILE A 93 -6.47 15.22 -5.26
N SER A 94 -5.54 15.68 -4.45
CA SER A 94 -4.12 15.33 -4.55
C SER A 94 -3.89 13.88 -4.13
N LEU A 95 -2.73 13.30 -4.50
CA LEU A 95 -2.32 11.98 -4.01
C LEU A 95 -2.20 11.94 -2.50
N HIS A 96 -1.75 13.03 -1.88
CA HIS A 96 -1.66 13.15 -0.43
C HIS A 96 -3.04 13.04 0.23
N GLU A 97 -4.02 13.81 -0.23
CA GLU A 97 -5.39 13.76 0.27
C GLU A 97 -6.04 12.39 0.05
N ALA A 98 -5.78 11.75 -1.11
CA ALA A 98 -6.27 10.40 -1.38
C ALA A 98 -5.68 9.37 -0.40
N MET A 99 -4.39 9.46 -0.11
CA MET A 99 -3.72 8.58 0.86
C MET A 99 -4.24 8.83 2.29
N GLU A 100 -4.35 10.09 2.70
CA GLU A 100 -4.91 10.47 4.01
C GLU A 100 -6.36 9.98 4.17
N LYS A 101 -7.19 10.18 3.13
CA LYS A 101 -8.56 9.67 3.12
C LYS A 101 -8.59 8.15 3.25
N SER A 102 -7.74 7.43 2.54
CA SER A 102 -7.69 5.97 2.60
C SER A 102 -7.39 5.45 4.02
N ILE A 103 -6.52 6.12 4.76
CA ILE A 103 -6.23 5.80 6.16
C ILE A 103 -7.44 6.09 7.07
N LYS A 104 -8.15 7.20 6.84
CA LYS A 104 -9.39 7.52 7.60
C LYS A 104 -10.49 6.49 7.32
N ASP A 105 -10.63 6.05 6.06
CA ASP A 105 -11.57 4.99 5.68
C ASP A 105 -11.21 3.68 6.40
N ALA A 106 -9.92 3.34 6.46
CA ALA A 106 -9.43 2.16 7.18
C ALA A 106 -9.71 2.25 8.69
N GLN A 107 -9.43 3.39 9.31
CA GLN A 107 -9.75 3.62 10.73
C GLN A 107 -11.22 3.36 11.04
N SER A 108 -12.11 3.89 10.22
CA SER A 108 -13.56 3.72 10.37
C SER A 108 -13.98 2.25 10.22
N GLU A 109 -13.39 1.55 9.25
CA GLU A 109 -13.67 0.14 9.00
C GLU A 109 -13.17 -0.75 10.14
N VAL A 110 -11.96 -0.51 10.66
CA VAL A 110 -11.41 -1.25 11.80
C VAL A 110 -12.27 -1.08 13.05
N ILE A 111 -12.69 0.14 13.38
CA ILE A 111 -13.58 0.40 14.53
C ILE A 111 -14.87 -0.40 14.41
N THR A 112 -15.42 -0.52 13.20
CA THR A 112 -16.71 -1.19 12.96
C THR A 112 -16.58 -2.71 12.91
N SER A 113 -15.56 -3.21 12.21
CA SER A 113 -15.44 -4.63 11.87
C SER A 113 -14.57 -5.44 12.84
N ALA A 114 -13.74 -4.76 13.66
CA ALA A 114 -12.82 -5.39 14.62
C ALA A 114 -12.83 -4.67 15.97
N PRO A 115 -13.94 -4.66 16.71
CA PRO A 115 -14.01 -4.00 18.00
C PRO A 115 -12.94 -4.54 18.97
N GLY A 116 -12.14 -3.64 19.56
CA GLY A 116 -11.03 -3.99 20.46
C GLY A 116 -9.73 -4.41 19.75
N GLY A 117 -9.75 -4.55 18.45
CA GLY A 117 -8.56 -4.75 17.63
C GLY A 117 -7.95 -3.43 17.16
N GLY A 118 -6.70 -3.50 16.76
CA GLY A 118 -5.96 -2.42 16.12
C GLY A 118 -5.00 -2.97 15.09
N THR A 119 -4.41 -2.11 14.30
CA THR A 119 -3.38 -2.53 13.34
C THR A 119 -2.45 -1.37 12.98
N THR A 120 -1.19 -1.68 12.74
CA THR A 120 -0.33 -0.77 11.98
C THR A 120 -0.76 -0.77 10.52
N ILE A 121 -0.29 0.18 9.74
CA ILE A 121 -0.42 0.12 8.29
C ILE A 121 0.70 0.90 7.61
N ILE A 122 1.27 0.30 6.57
CA ILE A 122 2.11 0.96 5.58
C ILE A 122 1.46 0.75 4.22
N THR A 123 1.27 1.84 3.50
CA THR A 123 0.78 1.84 2.13
C THR A 123 1.80 2.52 1.23
N ALA A 124 2.30 1.82 0.24
CA ALA A 124 3.16 2.37 -0.81
C ALA A 124 2.41 2.37 -2.14
N LEU A 125 2.14 3.54 -2.66
CA LEU A 125 1.59 3.76 -3.99
C LEU A 125 2.72 4.20 -4.92
N ILE A 126 2.91 3.45 -6.00
CA ILE A 126 3.92 3.77 -7.02
C ILE A 126 3.20 4.08 -8.33
N LEU A 127 3.40 5.28 -8.84
CA LEU A 127 2.91 5.70 -10.16
C LEU A 127 4.10 6.16 -11.00
N ASN A 128 4.37 5.47 -12.10
CA ASN A 128 5.60 5.64 -12.87
C ASN A 128 6.85 5.42 -11.99
N SER A 129 7.62 6.47 -11.75
CA SER A 129 8.84 6.47 -10.91
C SER A 129 8.65 7.19 -9.57
N GLN A 130 7.44 7.61 -9.23
CA GLN A 130 7.15 8.29 -7.97
C GLN A 130 6.56 7.32 -6.97
N VAL A 131 7.10 7.31 -5.75
CA VAL A 131 6.58 6.59 -4.59
C VAL A 131 5.89 7.57 -3.65
N THR A 132 4.67 7.26 -3.25
CA THR A 132 3.92 7.98 -2.21
C THR A 132 3.62 7.00 -1.08
N LEU A 133 3.97 7.37 0.14
CA LEU A 133 3.78 6.52 1.32
C LEU A 133 2.76 7.12 2.28
N ALA A 134 1.93 6.27 2.87
CA ALA A 134 1.18 6.56 4.10
C ALA A 134 1.52 5.48 5.14
N HIS A 135 1.65 5.90 6.39
CA HIS A 135 2.12 5.02 7.46
C HIS A 135 1.50 5.40 8.81
N ILE A 136 1.09 4.38 9.57
CA ILE A 136 0.69 4.49 10.98
C ILE A 136 1.26 3.30 11.74
N GLY A 137 1.81 3.56 12.93
CA GLY A 137 2.36 2.54 13.82
C GLY A 137 3.89 2.45 13.74
N ASP A 138 4.45 1.30 14.05
CA ASP A 138 5.87 1.01 14.14
C ASP A 138 6.39 0.05 13.06
N SER A 139 5.54 -0.37 12.12
CA SER A 139 5.97 -1.06 10.92
C SER A 139 6.86 -0.16 10.07
N ARG A 140 7.85 -0.70 9.37
CA ARG A 140 8.92 0.09 8.75
C ARG A 140 9.04 -0.15 7.26
N ALA A 141 9.23 0.94 6.50
CA ALA A 141 9.58 0.91 5.09
C ALA A 141 11.01 1.45 4.87
N TYR A 142 11.72 0.82 3.95
CA TYR A 142 13.08 1.16 3.60
C TYR A 142 13.21 1.34 2.09
N PHE A 143 14.02 2.28 1.68
CA PHE A 143 14.54 2.35 0.32
C PHE A 143 15.99 1.86 0.32
N ILE A 144 16.29 0.93 -0.58
CA ILE A 144 17.64 0.41 -0.77
C ILE A 144 18.13 0.83 -2.15
N GLY A 145 19.18 1.66 -2.17
CA GLY A 145 19.81 2.11 -3.41
C GLY A 145 20.62 1.00 -4.10
N HIS A 146 20.88 1.14 -5.37
CA HIS A 146 21.75 0.21 -6.13
C HIS A 146 23.18 0.15 -5.60
N ASP A 147 23.63 1.18 -4.89
CA ASP A 147 24.91 1.28 -4.22
C ASP A 147 24.93 0.61 -2.83
N GLY A 148 23.80 0.01 -2.43
CA GLY A 148 23.61 -0.61 -1.12
C GLY A 148 23.26 0.39 0.00
N SER A 149 23.07 1.67 -0.32
CA SER A 149 22.58 2.65 0.66
C SER A 149 21.17 2.28 1.13
N ILE A 150 20.91 2.49 2.44
CA ILE A 150 19.60 2.23 3.05
C ILE A 150 19.07 3.54 3.63
N VAL A 151 17.86 3.89 3.22
CA VAL A 151 17.14 5.07 3.73
C VAL A 151 15.85 4.63 4.41
N TYR A 152 15.65 5.06 5.64
CA TYR A 152 14.38 4.91 6.34
C TYR A 152 13.34 5.85 5.73
N LEU A 153 12.19 5.30 5.35
CA LEU A 153 11.07 6.07 4.78
C LEU A 153 9.96 6.35 5.80
N THR A 154 9.94 5.63 6.92
CA THR A 154 8.93 5.76 7.98
C THR A 154 9.60 6.17 9.30
N LYS A 155 8.79 6.74 10.21
CA LYS A 155 9.22 7.05 11.57
C LYS A 155 8.21 6.39 12.51
N ASP A 156 8.69 5.55 13.42
CA ASP A 156 7.83 4.83 14.38
C ASP A 156 6.93 5.82 15.14
N HIS A 157 5.65 5.50 15.21
CA HIS A 157 4.68 6.17 16.06
C HIS A 157 4.57 5.33 17.33
N SER A 158 5.19 5.77 18.40
CA SER A 158 5.11 5.17 19.73
C SER A 158 4.22 6.00 20.64
#